data_dae3a3fc4389b79d6f7fbc472846228b
#
_entry.id   dae3a3fc4389b79d6f7fbc472846228b
#
_cell.length_a   1.000
_cell.length_b   1.000
_cell.length_c   1.000
_cell.angle_alpha   90.00
_cell.angle_beta   90.00
_cell.angle_gamma   90.00
#
_symmetry.space_group_name_H-M   'P 1'
#
loop_
_entity.id
_entity.type
_entity.pdbx_description
1 polymer ?
#
loop_
_entity_poly.entity_id
_entity_poly.type
_entity_poly.pdbx_seq_one_letter_code
_entity_poly.pdbx_strand_id
1 'polypeptide(L)'
;MIKIGIFSRNIDNLSNFEYRFYDWCKQQDWLEISVIFFDGRKKIFTKSTFLKIFDFYIFSKIIFKLINKFDYYNIKYKKLDLKKKKEVIDWLRKIKSKSIFPISNNYIDYFDEELSNMIKSYDLDIIIRNEFGIIHGNIIYVPKHGIWSFHHGDNDFNRGGPAGFWEVFLNQKITGVTLQKLNHKLDGGDIIEKGYYPTQLTFLRNNIFIIEKSLEILIKNLKILNLGEIKYIKSKSY
;
A
#
# COMPACT_ATOMS: atom_id res chain seq x y z
N MET A 1 -2.41 15.29 -18.54
CA MET A 1 -2.85 15.19 -17.13
C MET A 1 -3.05 13.72 -16.81
N ILE A 2 -2.39 13.20 -15.79
CA ILE A 2 -2.47 11.80 -15.35
C ILE A 2 -3.69 11.65 -14.41
N LYS A 3 -4.62 10.75 -14.75
CA LYS A 3 -5.81 10.44 -13.96
C LYS A 3 -5.55 9.20 -13.11
N ILE A 4 -5.57 9.35 -11.78
CA ILE A 4 -5.38 8.24 -10.86
C ILE A 4 -6.64 7.88 -10.10
N GLY A 5 -6.87 6.57 -9.95
CA GLY A 5 -7.82 6.00 -9.00
C GLY A 5 -7.09 5.56 -7.74
N ILE A 6 -7.75 5.59 -6.61
CA ILE A 6 -7.19 5.12 -5.34
C ILE A 6 -8.08 4.01 -4.80
N PHE A 7 -7.51 2.86 -4.48
CA PHE A 7 -8.16 1.84 -3.65
C PHE A 7 -7.82 2.12 -2.19
N SER A 8 -8.82 2.41 -1.37
CA SER A 8 -8.66 2.76 0.04
C SER A 8 -9.79 2.19 0.89
N ARG A 9 -9.58 2.10 2.19
CA ARG A 9 -10.65 1.75 3.14
C ARG A 9 -11.26 2.97 3.80
N ASN A 10 -10.45 3.96 4.10
CA ASN A 10 -10.89 5.13 4.86
C ASN A 10 -9.95 6.31 4.61
N ILE A 11 -10.52 7.50 4.45
CA ILE A 11 -9.77 8.75 4.34
C ILE A 11 -9.79 9.57 5.64
N ASP A 12 -10.61 9.22 6.61
CA ASP A 12 -10.72 9.99 7.86
C ASP A 12 -9.56 9.73 8.81
N ASN A 13 -8.85 8.61 8.66
CA ASN A 13 -7.70 8.25 9.47
C ASN A 13 -6.48 7.87 8.60
N LEU A 14 -5.93 8.87 7.93
CA LEU A 14 -4.76 8.68 7.07
C LEU A 14 -3.52 8.29 7.89
N SER A 15 -2.77 7.30 7.39
CA SER A 15 -1.40 7.05 7.81
C SER A 15 -0.49 8.25 7.43
N ASN A 16 0.72 8.29 7.97
CA ASN A 16 1.69 9.32 7.59
C ASN A 16 2.07 9.25 6.11
N PHE A 17 2.18 8.02 5.57
CA PHE A 17 2.42 7.78 4.15
C PHE A 17 1.30 8.38 3.29
N GLU A 18 0.04 8.03 3.58
CA GLU A 18 -1.13 8.49 2.81
C GLU A 18 -1.28 10.01 2.90
N TYR A 19 -1.17 10.59 4.09
CA TYR A 19 -1.21 12.02 4.26
C TYR A 19 -0.18 12.74 3.38
N ARG A 20 1.09 12.31 3.43
CA ARG A 20 2.16 12.93 2.66
C ARG A 20 2.00 12.71 1.16
N PHE A 21 1.49 11.54 0.76
CA PHE A 21 1.19 11.24 -0.63
C PHE A 21 0.08 12.16 -1.17
N TYR A 22 -1.02 12.28 -0.46
CA TYR A 22 -2.13 13.12 -0.90
C TYR A 22 -1.82 14.61 -0.82
N ASP A 23 -1.07 15.06 0.18
CA ASP A 23 -0.59 16.44 0.25
C ASP A 23 0.30 16.78 -0.94
N TRP A 24 1.15 15.84 -1.36
CA TRP A 24 1.94 16.00 -2.56
C TRP A 24 1.08 16.00 -3.82
N CYS A 25 0.12 15.08 -3.97
CA CYS A 25 -0.79 15.03 -5.13
C CYS A 25 -1.55 16.33 -5.32
N LYS A 26 -2.05 16.92 -4.22
CA LYS A 26 -2.79 18.19 -4.23
C LYS A 26 -1.99 19.36 -4.84
N GLN A 27 -0.67 19.27 -4.85
CA GLN A 27 0.24 20.32 -5.32
C GLN A 27 0.67 20.12 -6.78
N GLN A 28 0.19 19.07 -7.47
CA GLN A 28 0.61 18.77 -8.84
C GLN A 28 -0.48 19.14 -9.85
N ASP A 29 -0.20 20.05 -10.76
CA ASP A 29 -1.16 20.48 -11.80
C ASP A 29 -1.35 19.43 -12.92
N TRP A 30 -0.41 18.51 -13.05
CA TRP A 30 -0.40 17.47 -14.08
C TRP A 30 -1.02 16.14 -13.64
N LEU A 31 -1.44 16.02 -12.36
CA LEU A 31 -1.97 14.80 -11.76
C LEU A 31 -3.32 15.08 -11.11
N GLU A 32 -4.30 14.22 -11.37
CA GLU A 32 -5.64 14.30 -10.81
C GLU A 32 -5.99 12.99 -10.10
N ILE A 33 -6.42 13.07 -8.83
CA ILE A 33 -7.13 11.95 -8.20
C ILE A 33 -8.60 12.03 -8.66
N SER A 34 -8.93 11.24 -9.68
CA SER A 34 -10.25 11.30 -10.33
C SER A 34 -11.33 10.60 -9.51
N VAL A 35 -10.95 9.57 -8.74
CA VAL A 35 -11.89 8.80 -7.90
C VAL A 35 -11.19 8.03 -6.79
N ILE A 36 -11.89 7.90 -5.66
CA ILE A 36 -11.49 7.03 -4.55
C ILE A 36 -12.51 5.89 -4.44
N PHE A 37 -12.05 4.65 -4.56
CA PHE A 37 -12.86 3.45 -4.38
C PHE A 37 -12.69 2.93 -2.96
N PHE A 38 -13.77 2.91 -2.21
CA PHE A 38 -13.79 2.37 -0.84
C PHE A 38 -14.22 0.92 -0.82
N ASP A 39 -13.55 0.13 0.01
CA ASP A 39 -14.02 -1.22 0.34
C ASP A 39 -15.31 -1.11 1.16
N GLY A 40 -16.45 -1.36 0.51
CA GLY A 40 -17.78 -1.28 1.13
C GLY A 40 -18.14 -2.50 1.98
N ARG A 41 -17.31 -3.53 2.03
CA ARG A 41 -17.58 -4.77 2.76
C ARG A 41 -17.48 -4.55 4.28
N LYS A 42 -18.43 -5.10 5.02
CA LYS A 42 -18.36 -5.12 6.48
C LYS A 42 -17.27 -6.11 6.92
N LYS A 43 -16.36 -5.67 7.78
CA LYS A 43 -15.43 -6.61 8.44
C LYS A 43 -16.22 -7.55 9.33
N ILE A 44 -16.30 -8.81 8.95
CA ILE A 44 -16.83 -9.87 9.83
C ILE A 44 -15.68 -10.24 10.78
N PHE A 45 -15.75 -9.73 12.01
CA PHE A 45 -14.87 -10.22 13.08
C PHE A 45 -15.36 -11.62 13.49
N THR A 46 -14.76 -12.65 12.95
CA THR A 46 -15.00 -14.02 13.45
C THR A 46 -14.37 -14.15 14.84
N LYS A 47 -15.19 -14.38 15.85
CA LYS A 47 -14.80 -14.61 17.26
C LYS A 47 -13.98 -15.90 17.48
N SER A 48 -13.48 -16.53 16.44
CA SER A 48 -12.78 -17.83 16.51
C SER A 48 -11.40 -17.80 17.17
N THR A 49 -10.93 -16.66 17.67
CA THR A 49 -9.58 -16.53 18.23
C THR A 49 -9.53 -16.53 19.76
N PHE A 50 -10.66 -16.76 20.45
CA PHE A 50 -10.72 -16.58 21.91
C PHE A 50 -10.22 -17.77 22.74
N LEU A 51 -9.98 -18.92 22.15
CA LEU A 51 -9.66 -20.17 22.87
C LEU A 51 -8.23 -20.71 22.74
N LYS A 52 -7.30 -19.94 22.15
CA LYS A 52 -5.87 -20.33 22.07
C LYS A 52 -4.97 -19.40 22.89
N ILE A 53 -5.42 -19.00 24.09
CA ILE A 53 -4.82 -17.86 24.81
C ILE A 53 -3.98 -18.29 26.05
N PHE A 54 -3.53 -19.49 26.16
CA PHE A 54 -2.63 -19.85 27.26
C PHE A 54 -1.35 -20.49 26.72
N ASP A 55 -0.48 -19.67 26.11
CA ASP A 55 0.84 -20.15 25.73
C ASP A 55 1.85 -18.98 25.59
N PHE A 56 3.13 -19.32 25.62
CA PHE A 56 4.33 -18.55 25.33
C PHE A 56 4.15 -17.43 24.27
N TYR A 57 3.17 -17.58 23.38
CA TYR A 57 2.75 -16.61 22.37
C TYR A 57 2.17 -15.30 22.93
N ILE A 58 1.51 -15.29 24.11
CA ILE A 58 1.04 -14.05 24.74
C ILE A 58 2.20 -13.26 25.32
N PHE A 59 3.13 -13.97 25.97
CA PHE A 59 4.30 -13.35 26.55
C PHE A 59 5.17 -12.68 25.47
N SER A 60 5.38 -13.38 24.35
CA SER A 60 6.10 -12.82 23.21
C SER A 60 5.39 -11.61 22.59
N LYS A 61 4.06 -11.63 22.49
CA LYS A 61 3.27 -10.46 22.03
C LYS A 61 3.37 -9.26 22.98
N ILE A 62 3.40 -9.51 24.28
CA ILE A 62 3.54 -8.44 25.28
C ILE A 62 4.92 -7.81 25.15
N ILE A 63 5.98 -8.61 25.10
CA ILE A 63 7.35 -8.14 24.89
C ILE A 63 7.46 -7.36 23.59
N PHE A 64 6.92 -7.89 22.49
CA PHE A 64 6.93 -7.22 21.20
C PHE A 64 6.20 -5.87 21.24
N LYS A 65 5.05 -5.79 21.94
CA LYS A 65 4.33 -4.53 22.14
C LYS A 65 5.14 -3.53 23.00
N LEU A 66 5.85 -4.00 24.01
CA LEU A 66 6.68 -3.16 24.87
C LEU A 66 7.88 -2.60 24.11
N ILE A 67 8.58 -3.43 23.34
CA ILE A 67 9.69 -3.01 22.48
C ILE A 67 9.21 -1.97 21.45
N ASN A 68 8.10 -2.24 20.76
CA ASN A 68 7.55 -1.30 19.80
C ASN A 68 7.09 0.02 20.46
N LYS A 69 6.55 -0.04 21.66
CA LYS A 69 6.17 1.17 22.42
C LYS A 69 7.41 1.98 22.81
N PHE A 70 8.47 1.33 23.27
CA PHE A 70 9.75 1.99 23.60
C PHE A 70 10.37 2.63 22.35
N ASP A 71 10.42 1.90 21.24
CA ASP A 71 10.91 2.44 19.97
C ASP A 71 10.07 3.63 19.48
N TYR A 72 8.76 3.55 19.61
CA TYR A 72 7.85 4.63 19.21
C TYR A 72 8.17 5.94 19.93
N TYR A 73 8.48 5.88 21.23
CA TYR A 73 8.88 7.07 22.01
C TYR A 73 10.26 7.59 21.63
N ASN A 74 11.16 6.72 21.18
CA ASN A 74 12.53 7.09 20.82
C ASN A 74 12.69 7.50 19.35
N ILE A 75 11.70 7.20 18.50
CA ILE A 75 11.71 7.66 17.12
C ILE A 75 11.24 9.12 17.12
N LYS A 76 12.16 10.04 16.83
CA LYS A 76 11.82 11.45 16.57
C LYS A 76 11.02 11.55 15.27
N TYR A 77 9.71 11.31 15.35
CA TYR A 77 8.84 11.68 14.25
C TYR A 77 8.82 13.19 14.08
N LYS A 78 8.92 13.67 12.85
CA LYS A 78 8.39 14.99 12.54
C LYS A 78 6.92 14.98 12.97
N LYS A 79 6.59 15.78 14.00
CA LYS A 79 5.19 15.93 14.46
C LYS A 79 4.35 16.20 13.21
N LEU A 80 3.39 15.33 12.95
CA LEU A 80 2.37 15.57 11.93
C LEU A 80 1.69 16.89 12.24
N ASP A 81 1.67 17.79 11.27
CA ASP A 81 0.86 18.98 11.37
C ASP A 81 -0.61 18.57 11.22
N LEU A 82 -1.28 18.47 12.37
CA LEU A 82 -2.68 18.03 12.44
C LEU A 82 -3.62 18.96 11.66
N LYS A 83 -3.30 20.25 11.57
CA LYS A 83 -4.09 21.23 10.80
C LYS A 83 -3.97 20.91 9.29
N LYS A 84 -2.77 20.74 8.80
CA LYS A 84 -2.54 20.36 7.39
C LYS A 84 -3.14 18.99 7.07
N LYS A 85 -3.06 18.03 7.98
CA LYS A 85 -3.72 16.72 7.80
C LYS A 85 -5.22 16.87 7.64
N LYS A 86 -5.87 17.71 8.42
CA LYS A 86 -7.30 18.02 8.29
C LYS A 86 -7.61 18.66 6.93
N GLU A 87 -6.82 19.62 6.49
CA GLU A 87 -6.99 20.26 5.18
C GLU A 87 -6.89 19.27 4.02
N VAL A 88 -5.99 18.28 4.10
CA VAL A 88 -5.88 17.19 3.11
C VAL A 88 -7.12 16.31 3.14
N ILE A 89 -7.61 15.92 4.32
CA ILE A 89 -8.83 15.12 4.46
C ILE A 89 -10.04 15.87 3.88
N ASP A 90 -10.20 17.15 4.19
CA ASP A 90 -11.30 17.97 3.70
C ASP A 90 -11.24 18.16 2.16
N TRP A 91 -10.03 18.18 1.60
CA TRP A 91 -9.84 18.16 0.15
C TRP A 91 -10.21 16.80 -0.45
N LEU A 92 -9.78 15.68 0.14
CA LEU A 92 -10.12 14.32 -0.32
C LEU A 92 -11.61 14.05 -0.31
N ARG A 93 -12.36 14.60 0.66
CA ARG A 93 -13.81 14.47 0.76
C ARG A 93 -14.57 15.14 -0.41
N LYS A 94 -13.93 16.07 -1.12
CA LYS A 94 -14.49 16.70 -2.33
C LYS A 94 -14.27 15.87 -3.59
N ILE A 95 -13.35 14.90 -3.54
CA ILE A 95 -13.07 14.00 -4.65
C ILE A 95 -14.22 12.99 -4.78
N LYS A 96 -14.59 12.67 -6.02
CA LYS A 96 -15.58 11.63 -6.29
C LYS A 96 -15.18 10.32 -5.62
N SER A 97 -16.12 9.70 -4.93
CA SER A 97 -15.87 8.44 -4.25
C SER A 97 -16.96 7.41 -4.56
N LYS A 98 -16.62 6.14 -4.51
CA LYS A 98 -17.53 5.03 -4.76
C LYS A 98 -17.20 3.86 -3.85
N SER A 99 -18.20 3.36 -3.10
CA SER A 99 -18.07 2.08 -2.41
C SER A 99 -18.16 0.93 -3.40
N ILE A 100 -17.23 0.00 -3.31
CA ILE A 100 -17.17 -1.20 -4.17
C ILE A 100 -17.14 -2.46 -3.31
N PHE A 101 -17.64 -3.56 -3.86
CA PHE A 101 -17.88 -4.80 -3.12
C PHE A 101 -17.30 -5.99 -3.89
N PRO A 102 -15.97 -6.10 -4.03
CA PRO A 102 -15.38 -7.26 -4.69
C PRO A 102 -15.69 -8.54 -3.91
N ILE A 103 -15.77 -9.66 -4.62
CA ILE A 103 -16.03 -10.98 -4.02
C ILE A 103 -14.76 -11.44 -3.34
N SER A 104 -14.83 -11.66 -2.01
CA SER A 104 -13.67 -12.14 -1.23
C SER A 104 -13.70 -13.66 -1.06
N ASN A 105 -12.58 -14.29 -1.33
CA ASN A 105 -12.29 -15.65 -0.94
C ASN A 105 -10.94 -15.69 -0.22
N ASN A 106 -10.95 -15.88 1.10
CA ASN A 106 -9.78 -15.76 1.96
C ASN A 106 -9.09 -14.37 1.84
N TYR A 107 -7.91 -14.33 1.22
CA TYR A 107 -7.12 -13.10 1.02
C TYR A 107 -7.24 -12.52 -0.40
N ILE A 108 -8.04 -13.17 -1.27
CA ILE A 108 -8.22 -12.78 -2.67
C ILE A 108 -9.49 -11.95 -2.80
N ASP A 109 -9.37 -10.79 -3.43
CA ASP A 109 -10.47 -9.92 -3.81
C ASP A 109 -10.67 -10.02 -5.32
N TYR A 110 -11.74 -10.69 -5.73
CA TYR A 110 -12.10 -10.88 -7.12
C TYR A 110 -13.04 -9.76 -7.57
N PHE A 111 -12.66 -9.09 -8.65
CA PHE A 111 -13.44 -8.06 -9.32
C PHE A 111 -14.10 -8.69 -10.54
N ASP A 112 -15.41 -8.86 -10.47
CA ASP A 112 -16.20 -9.38 -11.57
C ASP A 112 -16.23 -8.40 -12.78
N GLU A 113 -16.88 -8.81 -13.85
CA GLU A 113 -16.93 -8.04 -15.08
C GLU A 113 -17.74 -6.75 -14.92
N GLU A 114 -18.84 -6.78 -14.19
CA GLU A 114 -19.68 -5.60 -13.94
C GLU A 114 -18.91 -4.52 -13.18
N LEU A 115 -18.25 -4.91 -12.08
CA LEU A 115 -17.45 -4.02 -11.28
C LEU A 115 -16.25 -3.47 -12.08
N SER A 116 -15.59 -4.32 -12.86
CA SER A 116 -14.48 -3.93 -13.72
C SER A 116 -14.91 -2.94 -14.80
N ASN A 117 -16.06 -3.15 -15.45
CA ASN A 117 -16.63 -2.24 -16.43
C ASN A 117 -17.05 -0.90 -15.82
N MET A 118 -17.62 -0.93 -14.62
CA MET A 118 -17.92 0.30 -13.88
C MET A 118 -16.65 1.12 -13.61
N ILE A 119 -15.56 0.47 -13.18
CA ILE A 119 -14.28 1.16 -12.93
C ILE A 119 -13.67 1.67 -14.24
N LYS A 120 -13.81 0.92 -15.35
CA LYS A 120 -13.34 1.32 -16.69
C LYS A 120 -13.96 2.64 -17.16
N SER A 121 -15.21 2.93 -16.76
CA SER A 121 -15.89 4.18 -17.15
C SER A 121 -15.22 5.46 -16.61
N TYR A 122 -14.28 5.36 -15.68
CA TYR A 122 -13.51 6.49 -15.17
C TYR A 122 -12.29 6.86 -16.03
N ASP A 123 -11.93 6.05 -17.03
CA ASP A 123 -10.79 6.26 -17.93
C ASP A 123 -9.50 6.63 -17.19
N LEU A 124 -9.11 5.77 -16.25
CA LEU A 124 -7.96 5.98 -15.37
C LEU A 124 -6.64 5.57 -16.06
N ASP A 125 -5.60 6.35 -15.84
CA ASP A 125 -4.25 5.98 -16.28
C ASP A 125 -3.65 4.89 -15.36
N ILE A 126 -3.80 5.05 -14.05
CA ILE A 126 -3.38 4.06 -13.04
C ILE A 126 -4.37 3.98 -11.89
N ILE A 127 -4.31 2.87 -11.15
CA ILE A 127 -4.91 2.78 -9.81
C ILE A 127 -3.78 2.52 -8.82
N ILE A 128 -3.73 3.28 -7.72
CA ILE A 128 -2.84 3.04 -6.59
C ILE A 128 -3.58 2.17 -5.57
N ARG A 129 -3.01 1.01 -5.25
CA ARG A 129 -3.55 0.12 -4.22
C ARG A 129 -2.91 0.45 -2.87
N ASN A 130 -3.67 1.08 -1.99
CA ASN A 130 -3.29 1.26 -0.59
C ASN A 130 -3.80 0.13 0.30
N GLU A 131 -4.98 -0.37 -0.01
CA GLU A 131 -5.63 -1.45 0.73
C GLU A 131 -6.27 -2.45 -0.24
N PHE A 132 -7.18 -3.28 0.22
CA PHE A 132 -7.68 -4.50 -0.42
C PHE A 132 -6.74 -5.70 -0.30
N GLY A 133 -7.27 -6.88 -0.48
CA GLY A 133 -6.53 -8.14 -0.53
C GLY A 133 -5.75 -8.32 -1.83
N ILE A 134 -5.47 -9.55 -2.19
CA ILE A 134 -4.83 -9.89 -3.46
C ILE A 134 -5.87 -9.68 -4.57
N ILE A 135 -5.64 -8.72 -5.45
CA ILE A 135 -6.58 -8.33 -6.49
C ILE A 135 -6.53 -9.32 -7.64
N HIS A 136 -7.69 -9.86 -8.00
CA HIS A 136 -7.89 -10.75 -9.14
C HIS A 136 -9.04 -10.28 -10.05
N GLY A 137 -9.02 -10.73 -11.29
CA GLY A 137 -10.01 -10.41 -12.31
C GLY A 137 -9.48 -9.44 -13.37
N ASN A 138 -10.36 -9.09 -14.31
CA ASN A 138 -10.00 -8.23 -15.45
C ASN A 138 -9.64 -6.79 -15.04
N ILE A 139 -9.97 -6.40 -13.83
CA ILE A 139 -9.64 -5.08 -13.25
C ILE A 139 -8.15 -4.75 -13.38
N ILE A 140 -7.27 -5.74 -13.35
CA ILE A 140 -5.81 -5.57 -13.44
C ILE A 140 -5.41 -4.85 -14.74
N TYR A 141 -6.19 -5.01 -15.79
CA TYR A 141 -5.94 -4.44 -17.12
C TYR A 141 -6.81 -3.21 -17.44
N VAL A 142 -7.70 -2.83 -16.53
CA VAL A 142 -8.61 -1.71 -16.77
C VAL A 142 -7.90 -0.36 -16.84
N PRO A 143 -7.00 0.01 -15.91
CA PRO A 143 -6.24 1.24 -16.05
C PRO A 143 -5.15 1.10 -17.13
N LYS A 144 -4.86 2.16 -17.89
CA LYS A 144 -3.89 2.15 -19.01
C LYS A 144 -2.52 1.60 -18.60
N HIS A 145 -2.04 2.00 -17.43
CA HIS A 145 -0.77 1.55 -16.86
C HIS A 145 -0.96 0.55 -15.71
N GLY A 146 -2.18 0.01 -15.52
CA GLY A 146 -2.51 -1.03 -14.56
C GLY A 146 -2.65 -0.54 -13.12
N ILE A 147 -2.66 -1.49 -12.20
CA ILE A 147 -2.75 -1.22 -10.75
C ILE A 147 -1.36 -1.28 -10.16
N TRP A 148 -0.93 -0.20 -9.52
CA TRP A 148 0.35 -0.11 -8.85
C TRP A 148 0.22 -0.47 -7.37
N SER A 149 1.10 -1.32 -6.91
CA SER A 149 1.10 -1.82 -5.53
C SER A 149 2.52 -1.96 -5.01
N PHE A 150 2.69 -1.73 -3.70
CA PHE A 150 3.94 -2.05 -3.04
C PHE A 150 3.97 -3.47 -2.52
N HIS A 151 5.11 -4.11 -2.68
CA HIS A 151 5.58 -5.19 -1.84
C HIS A 151 6.73 -4.63 -0.98
N HIS A 152 6.54 -4.60 0.34
CA HIS A 152 7.55 -4.09 1.27
C HIS A 152 8.52 -5.21 1.66
N GLY A 153 9.29 -5.63 0.71
CA GLY A 153 10.28 -6.68 0.74
C GLY A 153 10.93 -6.82 -0.64
N ASP A 154 11.98 -7.61 -0.74
CA ASP A 154 12.46 -8.09 -2.04
C ASP A 154 11.68 -9.35 -2.40
N ASN A 155 10.92 -9.31 -3.49
CA ASN A 155 10.10 -10.43 -3.97
C ASN A 155 10.94 -11.70 -4.27
N ASP A 156 12.25 -11.55 -4.45
CA ASP A 156 13.15 -12.67 -4.70
C ASP A 156 13.58 -13.38 -3.40
N PHE A 157 13.40 -12.75 -2.21
CA PHE A 157 13.81 -13.28 -0.91
C PHE A 157 12.67 -13.43 0.08
N ASN A 158 11.90 -12.37 0.31
CA ASN A 158 10.85 -12.32 1.35
C ASN A 158 9.52 -11.96 0.75
N ARG A 159 8.55 -12.89 0.76
CA ARG A 159 7.19 -12.69 0.25
C ARG A 159 6.13 -12.56 1.35
N GLY A 160 6.52 -12.57 2.63
CA GLY A 160 5.62 -12.56 3.78
C GLY A 160 5.58 -11.21 4.51
N GLY A 161 4.42 -10.89 5.11
CA GLY A 161 4.31 -9.80 6.08
C GLY A 161 4.77 -10.19 7.48
N PRO A 162 4.90 -9.23 8.40
CA PRO A 162 4.73 -7.79 8.20
C PRO A 162 5.92 -7.13 7.47
N ALA A 163 5.65 -5.98 6.84
CA ALA A 163 6.64 -5.22 6.08
C ALA A 163 7.92 -4.93 6.88
N GLY A 164 9.07 -5.37 6.38
CA GLY A 164 10.38 -5.14 7.00
C GLY A 164 10.66 -5.93 8.29
N PHE A 165 9.84 -6.94 8.60
CA PHE A 165 10.00 -7.77 9.80
C PHE A 165 11.09 -8.82 9.63
N TRP A 166 11.04 -9.58 8.54
CA TRP A 166 11.91 -10.73 8.35
C TRP A 166 13.37 -10.33 8.21
N GLU A 167 13.65 -9.19 7.60
CA GLU A 167 15.01 -8.68 7.45
C GLU A 167 15.64 -8.37 8.81
N VAL A 168 14.86 -7.77 9.72
CA VAL A 168 15.32 -7.51 11.10
C VAL A 168 15.46 -8.82 11.88
N PHE A 169 14.47 -9.71 11.79
CA PHE A 169 14.45 -10.98 12.51
C PHE A 169 15.60 -11.91 12.09
N LEU A 170 15.91 -11.93 10.79
CA LEU A 170 17.01 -12.73 10.22
C LEU A 170 18.35 -11.99 10.19
N ASN A 171 18.41 -10.79 10.80
CA ASN A 171 19.62 -9.95 10.84
C ASN A 171 20.21 -9.69 9.44
N GLN A 172 19.34 -9.51 8.44
CA GLN A 172 19.75 -9.15 7.09
C GLN A 172 20.23 -7.70 7.05
N LYS A 173 21.28 -7.42 6.30
CA LYS A 173 21.85 -6.06 6.22
C LYS A 173 21.02 -5.12 5.37
N ILE A 174 20.20 -5.65 4.46
CA ILE A 174 19.46 -4.91 3.46
C ILE A 174 17.98 -5.29 3.51
N THR A 175 17.12 -4.27 3.49
CA THR A 175 15.67 -4.40 3.31
C THR A 175 15.29 -3.91 1.93
N GLY A 176 14.53 -4.72 1.19
CA GLY A 176 14.00 -4.37 -0.12
C GLY A 176 12.65 -3.67 -0.06
N VAL A 177 12.32 -2.92 -1.09
CA VAL A 177 10.98 -2.40 -1.39
C VAL A 177 10.78 -2.54 -2.89
N THR A 178 9.64 -3.08 -3.28
CA THR A 178 9.30 -3.23 -4.70
C THR A 178 8.00 -2.50 -5.01
N LEU A 179 8.03 -1.54 -5.92
CA LEU A 179 6.85 -1.02 -6.59
C LEU A 179 6.60 -1.87 -7.83
N GLN A 180 5.39 -2.42 -7.95
CA GLN A 180 5.01 -3.30 -9.05
C GLN A 180 3.67 -2.93 -9.66
N LYS A 181 3.53 -3.21 -10.95
CA LYS A 181 2.25 -3.28 -11.64
C LYS A 181 1.70 -4.68 -11.45
N LEU A 182 0.51 -4.80 -10.86
CA LEU A 182 -0.12 -6.09 -10.60
C LEU A 182 -0.38 -6.86 -11.90
N ASN A 183 -0.25 -8.16 -11.83
CA ASN A 183 -0.66 -9.12 -12.84
C ASN A 183 -1.35 -10.33 -12.17
N HIS A 184 -1.67 -11.37 -12.91
CA HIS A 184 -2.36 -12.56 -12.38
C HIS A 184 -1.52 -13.43 -11.43
N LYS A 185 -0.21 -13.20 -11.35
CA LYS A 185 0.69 -13.98 -10.49
C LYS A 185 0.77 -13.33 -9.11
N LEU A 186 0.62 -14.13 -8.08
CA LEU A 186 0.82 -13.67 -6.69
C LEU A 186 2.27 -13.19 -6.52
N ASP A 187 2.44 -11.96 -6.04
CA ASP A 187 3.74 -11.29 -5.85
C ASP A 187 4.68 -11.34 -7.07
N GLY A 188 4.11 -11.61 -8.24
CA GLY A 188 4.81 -11.72 -9.53
C GLY A 188 4.49 -10.59 -10.51
N GLY A 189 4.04 -9.44 -10.02
CA GLY A 189 3.75 -8.25 -10.83
C GLY A 189 4.96 -7.76 -11.62
N ASP A 190 4.72 -7.03 -12.70
CA ASP A 190 5.80 -6.41 -13.46
C ASP A 190 6.45 -5.33 -12.59
N ILE A 191 7.77 -5.40 -12.42
CA ILE A 191 8.52 -4.51 -11.54
C ILE A 191 8.63 -3.14 -12.22
N ILE A 192 8.23 -2.11 -11.48
CA ILE A 192 8.42 -0.71 -11.86
C ILE A 192 9.75 -0.23 -11.29
N GLU A 193 9.97 -0.42 -10.00
CA GLU A 193 11.22 -0.09 -9.33
C GLU A 193 11.45 -0.97 -8.11
N LYS A 194 12.70 -1.36 -7.88
CA LYS A 194 13.17 -1.93 -6.62
C LYS A 194 14.11 -0.94 -5.93
N GLY A 195 13.86 -0.73 -4.64
CA GLY A 195 14.77 0.01 -3.76
C GLY A 195 15.39 -0.92 -2.73
N TYR A 196 16.66 -0.70 -2.43
CA TYR A 196 17.42 -1.46 -1.43
C TYR A 196 18.01 -0.51 -0.41
N TYR A 197 17.74 -0.77 0.87
CA TYR A 197 18.07 0.14 1.96
C TYR A 197 18.70 -0.59 3.13
N PRO A 198 19.58 0.05 3.91
CA PRO A 198 20.10 -0.54 5.13
C PRO A 198 18.97 -0.92 6.10
N THR A 199 18.96 -2.17 6.56
CA THR A 199 18.01 -2.63 7.57
C THR A 199 18.23 -1.88 8.87
N GLN A 200 17.15 -1.36 9.44
CA GLN A 200 17.21 -0.65 10.72
C GLN A 200 17.26 -1.63 11.89
N LEU A 201 17.75 -1.16 13.04
CA LEU A 201 18.03 -2.00 14.22
C LEU A 201 16.80 -2.70 14.80
N THR A 202 15.62 -2.13 14.62
CA THR A 202 14.39 -2.71 15.19
C THR A 202 13.30 -2.76 14.13
N PHE A 203 12.34 -3.66 14.33
CA PHE A 203 11.23 -3.84 13.40
C PHE A 203 10.46 -2.53 13.16
N LEU A 204 10.11 -1.80 14.21
CA LEU A 204 9.31 -0.59 14.05
C LEU A 204 10.07 0.48 13.25
N ARG A 205 11.35 0.67 13.52
CA ARG A 205 12.20 1.61 12.78
C ARG A 205 12.33 1.20 11.32
N ASN A 206 12.57 -0.09 11.07
CA ASN A 206 12.70 -0.61 9.72
C ASN A 206 11.39 -0.46 8.93
N ASN A 207 10.27 -0.84 9.53
CA ASN A 207 8.95 -0.70 8.92
C ASN A 207 8.65 0.75 8.52
N ILE A 208 8.83 1.70 9.43
CA ILE A 208 8.60 3.11 9.16
C ILE A 208 9.52 3.63 8.08
N PHE A 209 10.80 3.29 8.17
CA PHE A 209 11.81 3.74 7.23
C PHE A 209 11.49 3.26 5.79
N ILE A 210 11.15 1.99 5.61
CA ILE A 210 10.83 1.46 4.28
C ILE A 210 9.50 2.00 3.73
N ILE A 211 8.51 2.25 4.58
CA ILE A 211 7.26 2.90 4.16
C ILE A 211 7.53 4.33 3.66
N GLU A 212 8.41 5.08 4.32
CA GLU A 212 8.81 6.41 3.84
C GLU A 212 9.57 6.33 2.52
N LYS A 213 10.46 5.34 2.36
CA LYS A 213 11.16 5.10 1.10
C LYS A 213 10.22 4.67 -0.03
N SER A 214 9.15 3.95 0.29
CA SER A 214 8.09 3.63 -0.67
C SER A 214 7.42 4.89 -1.23
N LEU A 215 7.20 5.91 -0.40
CA LEU A 215 6.65 7.18 -0.87
C LEU A 215 7.58 7.89 -1.88
N GLU A 216 8.89 7.90 -1.59
CA GLU A 216 9.88 8.49 -2.50
C GLU A 216 9.87 7.78 -3.86
N ILE A 217 9.82 6.43 -3.86
CA ILE A 217 9.72 5.60 -5.07
C ILE A 217 8.42 5.91 -5.83
N LEU A 218 7.28 5.99 -5.14
CA LEU A 218 5.99 6.26 -5.78
C LEU A 218 5.99 7.62 -6.48
N ILE A 219 6.40 8.68 -5.77
CA ILE A 219 6.45 10.04 -6.30
C ILE A 219 7.39 10.12 -7.51
N LYS A 220 8.57 9.51 -7.43
CA LYS A 220 9.52 9.45 -8.54
C LYS A 220 8.89 8.81 -9.77
N ASN A 221 8.25 7.65 -9.62
CA ASN A 221 7.70 6.91 -10.74
C ASN A 221 6.43 7.56 -11.33
N LEU A 222 5.64 8.28 -10.54
CA LEU A 222 4.56 9.12 -11.06
C LEU A 222 5.10 10.26 -11.95
N LYS A 223 6.21 10.88 -11.57
CA LYS A 223 6.88 11.90 -12.41
C LYS A 223 7.40 11.29 -13.72
N ILE A 224 8.01 10.09 -13.66
CA ILE A 224 8.48 9.36 -14.85
C ILE A 224 7.30 8.99 -15.75
N LEU A 225 6.17 8.56 -15.18
CA LEU A 225 4.95 8.27 -15.92
C LEU A 225 4.43 9.53 -16.65
N ASN A 226 4.46 10.68 -16.00
CA ASN A 226 4.04 11.94 -16.62
C ASN A 226 4.94 12.36 -17.81
N LEU A 227 6.20 11.95 -17.80
CA LEU A 227 7.13 12.16 -18.92
C LEU A 227 6.94 11.13 -20.04
N GLY A 228 6.10 10.11 -19.85
CA GLY A 228 5.92 9.01 -20.80
C GLY A 228 7.07 8.01 -20.83
N GLU A 229 7.96 8.03 -19.86
CA GLU A 229 9.21 7.23 -19.82
C GLU A 229 9.12 5.99 -18.93
N ILE A 230 7.94 5.65 -18.40
CA ILE A 230 7.77 4.52 -17.48
C ILE A 230 8.12 3.20 -18.14
N LYS A 231 8.90 2.37 -17.47
CA LYS A 231 9.33 1.05 -17.92
C LYS A 231 8.88 -0.02 -16.94
N TYR A 232 8.54 -1.19 -17.46
CA TYR A 232 8.12 -2.35 -16.69
C TYR A 232 9.10 -3.51 -16.96
N ILE A 233 9.65 -4.08 -15.91
CA ILE A 233 10.54 -5.23 -15.99
C ILE A 233 9.73 -6.45 -15.54
N LYS A 234 9.64 -7.46 -16.39
CA LYS A 234 8.95 -8.71 -16.02
C LYS A 234 9.64 -9.34 -14.82
N SER A 235 8.87 -9.65 -13.80
CA SER A 235 9.39 -10.41 -12.67
C SER A 235 9.83 -11.79 -13.13
N LYS A 236 10.90 -12.31 -12.55
CA LYS A 236 11.30 -13.70 -12.79
C LYS A 236 10.15 -14.60 -12.32
N SER A 237 9.65 -15.45 -13.22
CA SER A 237 8.68 -16.49 -12.86
C SER A 237 9.45 -17.57 -12.09
N TYR A 238 9.11 -17.77 -10.85
CA TYR A 238 9.44 -18.99 -10.12
C TYR A 238 8.26 -19.94 -10.15
#